data_5c273f95bed8c8277c5306fe50b93379
#
_entry.id   5c273f95bed8c8277c5306fe50b93379
#
_cell.length_a   1.000
_cell.length_b   1.000
_cell.length_c   1.000
_cell.angle_alpha   90.00
_cell.angle_beta   90.00
_cell.angle_gamma   90.00
#
_symmetry.space_group_name_H-M   'P 1'
#
loop_
_entity.id
_entity.type
_entity.pdbx_description
1 polymer ?
#
loop_
_entity_poly.entity_id
_entity_poly.type
_entity_poly.pdbx_seq_one_letter_code
_entity_poly.pdbx_strand_id
1 'polypeptide(L)'
;MKLFPVRTQALRLPALVLVCLLLVLGALLTSKPLCQALPVLQWAPLQLVGQLLYNGMMVLINNLSVILCVGVAAVRAKTEKQEAALLALMAYLVFLTANHTALEALGLLAQPNGMTGLAGTGQTTILGIQVVDTGVASGIVLGFAAAWLFNRTCEKQFYGMITQLYSGLRWSFLWLSALAVALGLGFCFVCPPLQRAVSALTGWIAASGNAGVFLYGFLERLLIPTGLHHLIYMPFQFSSLGGSLTVGSVTYTGAYAVCMTEYTMGLPLS
;
A
#
# COMPACT_ATOMS: atom_id res chain seq x y z
N MET A 1 16.27 33.95 0.51
CA MET A 1 16.31 32.72 -0.35
C MET A 1 17.19 31.72 0.36
N LYS A 2 16.65 30.91 1.31
CA LYS A 2 17.40 29.90 2.06
C LYS A 2 17.28 28.58 1.33
N LEU A 3 18.40 28.10 0.77
CA LEU A 3 18.55 26.81 0.13
C LEU A 3 17.99 25.71 1.04
N PHE A 4 17.25 24.79 0.46
CA PHE A 4 16.73 23.58 1.09
C PHE A 4 17.83 22.89 1.92
N PRO A 5 17.57 22.49 3.15
CA PRO A 5 18.52 21.66 3.88
C PRO A 5 18.49 20.25 3.25
N VAL A 6 19.43 20.01 2.37
CA VAL A 6 19.72 18.71 1.72
C VAL A 6 19.91 17.58 2.75
N ARG A 7 20.14 17.93 4.01
CA ARG A 7 20.42 17.01 5.12
C ARG A 7 19.24 16.14 5.57
N THR A 8 18.01 16.55 5.33
CA THR A 8 16.82 15.78 5.75
C THR A 8 16.32 14.78 4.69
N GLN A 9 16.64 14.98 3.42
CA GLN A 9 16.30 14.03 2.37
C GLN A 9 17.26 12.83 2.31
N ALA A 10 18.52 13.03 2.66
CA ALA A 10 19.54 11.98 2.68
C ALA A 10 19.25 10.90 3.76
N LEU A 11 18.49 11.23 4.82
CA LEU A 11 18.16 10.27 5.88
C LEU A 11 16.99 9.34 5.53
N ARG A 12 16.17 9.68 4.54
CA ARG A 12 14.94 8.93 4.20
C ARG A 12 15.20 7.77 3.23
N LEU A 13 16.11 7.96 2.26
CA LEU A 13 16.51 6.89 1.35
C LEU A 13 17.21 5.74 2.09
N PRO A 14 18.21 5.97 2.99
CA PRO A 14 18.85 4.88 3.72
C PRO A 14 17.90 4.16 4.68
N ALA A 15 16.87 4.82 5.24
CA ALA A 15 15.89 4.15 6.10
C ALA A 15 15.06 3.13 5.33
N LEU A 16 14.56 3.47 4.13
CA LEU A 16 13.83 2.53 3.28
C LEU A 16 14.70 1.37 2.82
N VAL A 17 15.95 1.65 2.43
CA VAL A 17 16.93 0.61 2.08
C VAL A 17 17.19 -0.32 3.25
N LEU A 18 17.30 0.22 4.47
CA LEU A 18 17.50 -0.57 5.69
C LEU A 18 16.29 -1.48 5.95
N VAL A 19 15.07 -0.98 5.80
CA VAL A 19 13.83 -1.80 5.92
C VAL A 19 13.85 -2.95 4.91
N CYS A 20 14.19 -2.68 3.65
CA CYS A 20 14.30 -3.73 2.64
C CYS A 20 15.39 -4.76 2.96
N LEU A 21 16.55 -4.33 3.42
CA LEU A 21 17.65 -5.23 3.82
C LEU A 21 17.24 -6.12 5.01
N LEU A 22 16.59 -5.55 6.03
CA LEU A 22 16.10 -6.31 7.18
C LEU A 22 15.01 -7.31 6.78
N LEU A 23 14.13 -6.93 5.84
CA LEU A 23 13.11 -7.83 5.30
C LEU A 23 13.74 -9.00 4.55
N VAL A 24 14.73 -8.73 3.68
CA VAL A 24 15.46 -9.78 2.96
C VAL A 24 16.18 -10.70 3.93
N LEU A 25 16.83 -10.15 4.97
CA LEU A 25 17.49 -10.93 6.00
C LEU A 25 16.48 -11.83 6.75
N GLY A 26 15.34 -11.29 7.14
CA GLY A 26 14.26 -12.05 7.77
C GLY A 26 13.73 -13.17 6.87
N ALA A 27 13.52 -12.90 5.58
CA ALA A 27 13.08 -13.86 4.60
C ALA A 27 14.12 -14.99 4.37
N LEU A 28 15.41 -14.65 4.32
CA LEU A 28 16.49 -15.63 4.20
C LEU A 28 16.55 -16.55 5.42
N LEU A 29 16.45 -16.00 6.63
CA LEU A 29 16.49 -16.79 7.88
C LEU A 29 15.30 -17.74 8.01
N THR A 30 14.14 -17.41 7.41
CA THR A 30 12.92 -18.23 7.47
C THR A 30 12.70 -19.10 6.24
N SER A 31 13.56 -19.00 5.22
CA SER A 31 13.41 -19.73 3.97
C SER A 31 13.63 -21.25 4.15
N LYS A 32 12.65 -22.06 3.78
CA LYS A 32 12.72 -23.53 3.88
C LYS A 32 13.93 -24.13 3.17
N PRO A 33 14.27 -23.77 1.91
CA PRO A 33 15.41 -24.35 1.20
C PRO A 33 16.75 -24.04 1.90
N LEU A 34 16.91 -22.83 2.45
CA LEU A 34 18.13 -22.46 3.17
C LEU A 34 18.26 -23.20 4.52
N CYS A 35 17.15 -23.37 5.22
CA CYS A 35 17.11 -24.15 6.47
C CYS A 35 17.42 -25.63 6.26
N GLN A 36 17.11 -26.20 5.09
CA GLN A 36 17.49 -27.56 4.73
C GLN A 36 18.98 -27.66 4.37
N ALA A 37 19.54 -26.67 3.71
CA ALA A 37 20.95 -26.66 3.34
C ALA A 37 21.87 -26.35 4.53
N LEU A 38 21.42 -25.58 5.51
CA LEU A 38 22.18 -25.15 6.67
C LEU A 38 21.43 -25.48 7.97
N PRO A 39 21.72 -26.62 8.63
CA PRO A 39 21.00 -27.05 9.85
C PRO A 39 21.08 -26.03 11.01
N VAL A 40 22.11 -25.20 11.05
CA VAL A 40 22.27 -24.14 12.07
C VAL A 40 21.11 -23.12 12.02
N LEU A 41 20.51 -22.89 10.84
CA LEU A 41 19.38 -21.98 10.70
C LEU A 41 18.06 -22.55 11.29
N GLN A 42 17.99 -23.84 11.58
CA GLN A 42 16.83 -24.47 12.21
C GLN A 42 16.74 -24.21 13.72
N TRP A 43 17.74 -23.54 14.30
CA TRP A 43 17.72 -23.19 15.71
C TRP A 43 16.55 -22.26 16.03
N ALA A 44 15.69 -22.69 16.98
CA ALA A 44 14.41 -22.02 17.30
C ALA A 44 14.53 -20.51 17.57
N PRO A 45 15.49 -20.00 18.35
CA PRO A 45 15.63 -18.56 18.58
C PRO A 45 16.03 -17.80 17.30
N LEU A 46 16.80 -18.40 16.40
CA LEU A 46 17.17 -17.76 15.13
C LEU A 46 15.98 -17.67 14.17
N GLN A 47 15.13 -18.70 14.14
CA GLN A 47 13.88 -18.70 13.40
C GLN A 47 12.90 -17.63 13.93
N LEU A 48 12.81 -17.48 15.25
CA LEU A 48 11.97 -16.45 15.87
C LEU A 48 12.45 -15.04 15.53
N VAL A 49 13.75 -14.79 15.55
CA VAL A 49 14.34 -13.51 15.11
C VAL A 49 14.05 -13.25 13.63
N GLY A 50 14.20 -14.26 12.77
CA GLY A 50 13.88 -14.18 11.35
C GLY A 50 12.40 -13.81 11.11
N GLN A 51 11.49 -14.47 11.82
CA GLN A 51 10.05 -14.19 11.74
C GLN A 51 9.70 -12.78 12.26
N LEU A 52 10.31 -12.35 13.37
CA LEU A 52 10.11 -10.99 13.89
C LEU A 52 10.58 -9.92 12.89
N LEU A 53 11.75 -10.11 12.29
CA LEU A 53 12.26 -9.19 11.29
C LEU A 53 11.35 -9.16 10.05
N TYR A 54 10.99 -10.33 9.52
CA TYR A 54 10.14 -10.43 8.35
C TYR A 54 8.76 -9.80 8.59
N ASN A 55 8.06 -10.23 9.63
CA ASN A 55 6.72 -9.75 9.94
C ASN A 55 6.72 -8.26 10.31
N GLY A 56 7.72 -7.81 11.10
CA GLY A 56 7.84 -6.41 11.46
C GLY A 56 8.06 -5.49 10.26
N MET A 57 8.92 -5.90 9.31
CA MET A 57 9.16 -5.11 8.10
C MET A 57 7.96 -5.18 7.14
N MET A 58 7.26 -6.32 7.04
CA MET A 58 6.03 -6.44 6.25
C MET A 58 4.92 -5.53 6.75
N VAL A 59 4.76 -5.36 8.06
CA VAL A 59 3.79 -4.40 8.62
C VAL A 59 4.11 -2.98 8.16
N LEU A 60 5.37 -2.57 8.11
CA LEU A 60 5.76 -1.24 7.62
C LEU A 60 5.45 -1.06 6.13
N ILE A 61 5.72 -2.08 5.31
CA ILE A 61 5.46 -2.04 3.87
C ILE A 61 3.95 -2.01 3.58
N ASN A 62 3.18 -2.86 4.25
CA ASN A 62 1.73 -2.93 4.06
C ASN A 62 1.03 -1.63 4.50
N ASN A 63 1.62 -0.88 5.44
CA ASN A 63 1.08 0.40 5.92
C ASN A 63 1.87 1.62 5.39
N LEU A 64 2.60 1.45 4.28
CA LEU A 64 3.43 2.52 3.70
C LEU A 64 2.63 3.76 3.32
N SER A 65 1.38 3.60 2.89
CA SER A 65 0.47 4.70 2.55
C SER A 65 0.17 5.60 3.76
N VAL A 66 0.01 5.03 4.96
CA VAL A 66 -0.16 5.79 6.22
C VAL A 66 1.10 6.59 6.53
N ILE A 67 2.27 5.93 6.46
CA ILE A 67 3.58 6.53 6.74
C ILE A 67 3.83 7.71 5.80
N LEU A 68 3.51 7.53 4.52
CA LEU A 68 3.65 8.60 3.52
C LEU A 68 2.67 9.73 3.73
N CYS A 69 1.42 9.46 4.10
CA CYS A 69 0.45 10.50 4.43
C CYS A 69 0.99 11.41 5.53
N VAL A 70 1.41 10.83 6.64
CA VAL A 70 1.99 11.55 7.79
C VAL A 70 3.28 12.28 7.39
N GLY A 71 4.15 11.62 6.64
CA GLY A 71 5.41 12.20 6.18
C GLY A 71 5.24 13.39 5.24
N VAL A 72 4.33 13.29 4.28
CA VAL A 72 4.01 14.38 3.34
C VAL A 72 3.41 15.57 4.09
N ALA A 73 2.46 15.31 5.01
CA ALA A 73 1.85 16.36 5.82
C ALA A 73 2.90 17.10 6.66
N ALA A 74 3.78 16.39 7.35
CA ALA A 74 4.85 16.96 8.16
C ALA A 74 5.85 17.81 7.35
N VAL A 75 6.16 17.35 6.11
CA VAL A 75 7.11 18.08 5.24
C VAL A 75 6.51 19.35 4.65
N ARG A 76 5.23 19.29 4.30
CA ARG A 76 4.52 20.38 3.64
C ARG A 76 3.94 21.40 4.61
N ALA A 77 3.80 21.10 5.90
CA ALA A 77 3.37 22.04 6.92
C ALA A 77 4.41 23.17 7.08
N LYS A 78 3.92 24.42 7.09
CA LYS A 78 4.73 25.63 7.26
C LYS A 78 5.12 25.82 8.72
N THR A 79 4.19 25.55 9.62
CA THR A 79 4.34 25.68 11.08
C THR A 79 3.91 24.35 11.73
N GLU A 80 4.18 24.16 13.00
CA GLU A 80 3.66 23.05 13.84
C GLU A 80 3.64 21.69 13.13
N LYS A 81 4.80 21.26 12.62
CA LYS A 81 4.92 20.02 11.80
C LYS A 81 4.40 18.77 12.50
N GLN A 82 4.53 18.72 13.84
CA GLN A 82 4.08 17.59 14.65
C GLN A 82 2.54 17.53 14.70
N GLU A 83 1.89 18.68 14.86
CA GLU A 83 0.42 18.77 14.84
C GLU A 83 -0.15 18.43 13.48
N ALA A 84 0.48 18.91 12.41
CA ALA A 84 0.08 18.57 11.04
C ALA A 84 0.22 17.07 10.77
N ALA A 85 1.27 16.42 11.29
CA ALA A 85 1.47 14.99 11.19
C ALA A 85 0.39 14.20 11.94
N LEU A 86 0.08 14.60 13.17
CA LEU A 86 -0.96 13.96 13.99
C LEU A 86 -2.34 14.13 13.35
N LEU A 87 -2.64 15.34 12.87
CA LEU A 87 -3.89 15.62 12.17
C LEU A 87 -4.06 14.78 10.91
N ALA A 88 -2.99 14.61 10.13
CA ALA A 88 -2.98 13.77 8.94
C ALA A 88 -3.20 12.30 9.27
N LEU A 89 -2.62 11.80 10.37
CA LEU A 89 -2.85 10.45 10.85
C LEU A 89 -4.32 10.23 11.21
N MET A 90 -4.91 11.14 11.99
CA MET A 90 -6.33 11.06 12.36
C MET A 90 -7.24 11.10 11.12
N ALA A 91 -6.95 11.99 10.17
CA ALA A 91 -7.70 12.08 8.93
C ALA A 91 -7.58 10.79 8.08
N TYR A 92 -6.40 10.17 8.09
CA TYR A 92 -6.20 8.90 7.38
C TYR A 92 -7.03 7.77 7.97
N LEU A 93 -7.13 7.69 9.30
CA LEU A 93 -7.99 6.71 9.97
C LEU A 93 -9.48 6.94 9.63
N VAL A 94 -9.93 8.19 9.61
CA VAL A 94 -11.29 8.55 9.17
C VAL A 94 -11.52 8.16 7.70
N PHE A 95 -10.54 8.37 6.83
CA PHE A 95 -10.58 7.96 5.43
C PHE A 95 -10.72 6.44 5.29
N LEU A 96 -9.94 5.65 6.04
CA LEU A 96 -10.01 4.18 6.00
C LEU A 96 -11.40 3.68 6.44
N THR A 97 -11.92 4.21 7.56
CA THR A 97 -13.25 3.83 8.05
C THR A 97 -14.36 4.23 7.09
N ALA A 98 -14.30 5.42 6.50
CA ALA A 98 -15.27 5.87 5.51
C ALA A 98 -15.28 4.97 4.25
N ASN A 99 -14.08 4.60 3.77
CA ASN A 99 -13.94 3.70 2.62
C ASN A 99 -14.47 2.29 2.93
N HIS A 100 -14.13 1.75 4.11
CA HIS A 100 -14.64 0.45 4.56
C HIS A 100 -16.16 0.43 4.66
N THR A 101 -16.74 1.42 5.36
CA THR A 101 -18.19 1.52 5.54
C THR A 101 -18.92 1.68 4.19
N ALA A 102 -18.31 2.40 3.23
CA ALA A 102 -18.87 2.50 1.89
C ALA A 102 -18.85 1.15 1.15
N LEU A 103 -17.77 0.37 1.24
CA LEU A 103 -17.69 -0.97 0.65
C LEU A 103 -18.71 -1.92 1.27
N GLU A 104 -18.88 -1.85 2.58
CA GLU A 104 -19.87 -2.66 3.30
C GLU A 104 -21.30 -2.29 2.89
N ALA A 105 -21.63 -1.00 2.87
CA ALA A 105 -22.95 -0.50 2.47
C ALA A 105 -23.32 -0.86 1.02
N LEU A 106 -22.33 -0.93 0.13
CA LEU A 106 -22.52 -1.33 -1.27
C LEU A 106 -22.50 -2.85 -1.47
N GLY A 107 -22.24 -3.64 -0.43
CA GLY A 107 -22.12 -5.10 -0.53
C GLY A 107 -20.93 -5.55 -1.40
N LEU A 108 -19.90 -4.72 -1.53
CA LEU A 108 -18.72 -4.96 -2.37
C LEU A 108 -17.53 -5.55 -1.59
N LEU A 109 -17.69 -5.87 -0.30
CA LEU A 109 -16.65 -6.48 0.51
C LEU A 109 -16.26 -7.85 -0.07
N ALA A 110 -15.01 -7.97 -0.48
CA ALA A 110 -14.47 -9.21 -0.99
C ALA A 110 -14.18 -10.19 0.14
N GLN A 111 -14.51 -11.46 -0.08
CA GLN A 111 -14.15 -12.52 0.85
C GLN A 111 -12.67 -12.91 0.64
N PRO A 112 -11.86 -13.00 1.69
CA PRO A 112 -10.48 -13.44 1.54
C PRO A 112 -10.41 -14.90 1.14
N ASN A 113 -9.69 -15.19 0.06
CA ASN A 113 -9.38 -16.56 -0.34
C ASN A 113 -8.29 -17.14 0.56
N GLY A 114 -8.44 -18.41 0.96
CA GLY A 114 -7.49 -19.06 1.88
C GLY A 114 -6.03 -19.10 1.40
N MET A 115 -5.78 -18.99 0.08
CA MET A 115 -4.45 -19.07 -0.52
C MET A 115 -3.84 -17.69 -0.83
N THR A 116 -4.64 -16.74 -1.30
CA THR A 116 -4.16 -15.43 -1.77
C THR A 116 -4.68 -14.26 -0.92
N GLY A 117 -5.48 -14.52 0.11
CA GLY A 117 -6.10 -13.47 0.91
C GLY A 117 -7.02 -12.58 0.07
N LEU A 118 -6.79 -11.29 0.08
CA LEU A 118 -7.52 -10.30 -0.71
C LEU A 118 -6.85 -9.95 -2.05
N ALA A 119 -5.69 -10.56 -2.36
CA ALA A 119 -4.96 -10.26 -3.57
C ALA A 119 -5.80 -10.59 -4.83
N GLY A 120 -5.78 -9.70 -5.80
CA GLY A 120 -6.58 -9.81 -7.03
C GLY A 120 -8.03 -9.34 -6.94
N THR A 121 -8.55 -9.06 -5.73
CA THR A 121 -9.92 -8.54 -5.55
C THR A 121 -10.00 -7.01 -5.72
N GLY A 122 -8.86 -6.32 -5.85
CA GLY A 122 -8.78 -4.86 -5.84
C GLY A 122 -8.98 -4.24 -4.47
N GLN A 123 -8.92 -5.05 -3.41
CA GLN A 123 -9.00 -4.61 -2.01
C GLN A 123 -7.77 -5.03 -1.24
N THR A 124 -7.43 -4.26 -0.22
CA THR A 124 -6.29 -4.52 0.66
C THR A 124 -6.65 -4.25 2.11
N THR A 125 -5.83 -4.74 3.03
CA THR A 125 -6.00 -4.48 4.46
C THR A 125 -4.93 -3.52 4.93
N ILE A 126 -5.34 -2.34 5.40
CA ILE A 126 -4.47 -1.31 5.98
C ILE A 126 -4.87 -1.14 7.45
N LEU A 127 -3.93 -1.27 8.38
CA LEU A 127 -4.18 -1.21 9.83
C LEU A 127 -5.33 -2.14 10.30
N GLY A 128 -5.51 -3.28 9.64
CA GLY A 128 -6.58 -4.23 9.96
C GLY A 128 -7.94 -3.89 9.35
N ILE A 129 -8.08 -2.78 8.64
CA ILE A 129 -9.32 -2.34 7.98
C ILE A 129 -9.24 -2.69 6.49
N GLN A 130 -10.24 -3.40 5.99
CA GLN A 130 -10.33 -3.73 4.56
C GLN A 130 -10.84 -2.52 3.78
N VAL A 131 -10.09 -2.13 2.77
CA VAL A 131 -10.34 -0.94 1.94
C VAL A 131 -10.03 -1.22 0.47
N VAL A 132 -10.47 -0.34 -0.42
CA VAL A 132 -10.07 -0.40 -1.83
C VAL A 132 -8.56 -0.22 -1.94
N ASP A 133 -7.90 -1.09 -2.72
CA ASP A 133 -6.47 -0.98 -2.96
C ASP A 133 -6.18 0.22 -3.87
N THR A 134 -5.69 1.26 -3.26
CA THR A 134 -5.23 2.51 -3.89
C THR A 134 -3.71 2.64 -3.84
N GLY A 135 -3.04 1.63 -3.33
CA GLY A 135 -1.60 1.64 -3.10
C GLY A 135 -1.17 2.85 -2.26
N VAL A 136 -0.06 3.42 -2.65
CA VAL A 136 0.55 4.58 -1.99
C VAL A 136 -0.13 5.90 -2.34
N ALA A 137 -0.89 5.94 -3.44
CA ALA A 137 -1.48 7.17 -3.97
C ALA A 137 -2.45 7.84 -2.98
N SER A 138 -3.29 7.06 -2.27
CA SER A 138 -4.20 7.61 -1.26
C SER A 138 -3.45 8.34 -0.14
N GLY A 139 -2.34 7.78 0.33
CA GLY A 139 -1.51 8.40 1.36
C GLY A 139 -0.92 9.74 0.91
N ILE A 140 -0.42 9.80 -0.32
CA ILE A 140 0.14 11.03 -0.89
C ILE A 140 -0.95 12.09 -1.05
N VAL A 141 -2.07 11.75 -1.66
CA VAL A 141 -3.19 12.68 -1.90
C VAL A 141 -3.72 13.24 -0.58
N LEU A 142 -3.98 12.36 0.39
CA LEU A 142 -4.51 12.77 1.69
C LEU A 142 -3.48 13.59 2.48
N GLY A 143 -2.18 13.23 2.41
CA GLY A 143 -1.11 13.98 3.04
C GLY A 143 -0.96 15.40 2.49
N PHE A 144 -1.09 15.58 1.18
CA PHE A 144 -1.13 16.92 0.57
C PHE A 144 -2.38 17.71 0.98
N ALA A 145 -3.55 17.06 0.97
CA ALA A 145 -4.82 17.67 1.37
C ALA A 145 -4.77 18.12 2.84
N ALA A 146 -4.24 17.26 3.72
CA ALA A 146 -4.05 17.56 5.13
C ALA A 146 -3.13 18.77 5.34
N ALA A 147 -1.97 18.77 4.69
CA ALA A 147 -1.03 19.90 4.78
C ALA A 147 -1.60 21.20 4.24
N TRP A 148 -2.30 21.13 3.11
CA TRP A 148 -2.92 22.30 2.49
C TRP A 148 -3.99 22.92 3.40
N LEU A 149 -4.86 22.07 3.94
CA LEU A 149 -5.93 22.51 4.82
C LEU A 149 -5.37 23.03 6.16
N PHE A 150 -4.41 22.31 6.73
CA PHE A 150 -3.72 22.74 7.96
C PHE A 150 -3.08 24.12 7.78
N ASN A 151 -2.29 24.33 6.72
CA ASN A 151 -1.67 25.61 6.44
C ASN A 151 -2.69 26.75 6.28
N ARG A 152 -3.84 26.48 5.66
CA ARG A 152 -4.90 27.47 5.48
C ARG A 152 -5.64 27.82 6.77
N THR A 153 -5.73 26.86 7.68
CA THR A 153 -6.49 27.03 8.93
C THR A 153 -5.61 27.63 10.02
N CYS A 154 -4.31 27.26 10.08
CA CYS A 154 -3.35 27.82 11.02
C CYS A 154 -2.99 29.29 10.76
N GLU A 155 -3.07 29.78 9.51
CA GLU A 155 -2.83 31.19 9.20
C GLU A 155 -3.88 32.15 9.81
N LYS A 156 -5.01 31.62 10.27
CA LYS A 156 -6.09 32.40 10.92
C LYS A 156 -6.05 32.31 12.45
N GLN A 157 -4.90 32.17 13.06
CA GLN A 157 -4.77 32.17 14.51
C GLN A 157 -5.22 33.51 15.13
N PHE A 158 -6.36 33.49 15.78
CA PHE A 158 -6.80 34.55 16.66
C PHE A 158 -5.94 34.56 17.93
N TYR A 159 -5.35 35.72 18.23
CA TYR A 159 -4.56 35.98 19.43
C TYR A 159 -5.37 35.74 20.71
N GLY A 160 -5.05 34.70 21.45
CA GLY A 160 -5.62 34.44 22.79
C GLY A 160 -5.06 33.16 23.40
N MET A 161 -4.36 33.26 24.53
CA MET A 161 -3.58 32.20 25.15
C MET A 161 -4.38 30.92 25.54
N ILE A 162 -5.69 31.05 25.77
CA ILE A 162 -6.58 29.92 26.11
C ILE A 162 -7.34 29.39 24.90
N THR A 163 -7.54 30.22 23.89
CA THR A 163 -8.18 29.86 22.62
C THR A 163 -7.21 29.12 21.66
N GLN A 164 -5.90 29.24 21.86
CA GLN A 164 -4.88 28.63 21.00
C GLN A 164 -4.92 27.08 21.03
N LEU A 165 -5.16 26.49 22.20
CA LEU A 165 -5.17 25.03 22.34
C LEU A 165 -6.46 24.36 21.83
N TYR A 166 -7.56 25.10 21.72
CA TYR A 166 -8.87 24.49 21.50
C TYR A 166 -9.60 24.90 20.21
N SER A 167 -9.38 26.08 19.66
CA SER A 167 -10.19 26.57 18.54
C SER A 167 -9.64 26.25 17.16
N GLY A 168 -8.34 26.38 16.94
CA GLY A 168 -7.71 26.15 15.63
C GLY A 168 -7.70 24.67 15.22
N LEU A 169 -7.37 23.79 16.17
CA LEU A 169 -7.30 22.35 15.94
C LEU A 169 -8.68 21.72 15.66
N ARG A 170 -9.73 22.22 16.33
CA ARG A 170 -11.11 21.71 16.16
C ARG A 170 -11.68 21.98 14.77
N TRP A 171 -11.53 23.19 14.25
CA TRP A 171 -12.01 23.53 12.91
C TRP A 171 -11.20 22.84 11.81
N SER A 172 -9.88 22.78 11.96
CA SER A 172 -8.99 22.06 11.04
C SER A 172 -9.35 20.56 10.99
N PHE A 173 -9.60 19.97 12.16
CA PHE A 173 -9.95 18.55 12.25
C PHE A 173 -11.32 18.26 11.61
N LEU A 174 -12.33 19.10 11.87
CA LEU A 174 -13.67 18.92 11.30
C LEU A 174 -13.66 19.01 9.77
N TRP A 175 -13.02 20.04 9.22
CA TRP A 175 -12.91 20.18 7.77
C TRP A 175 -12.08 19.07 7.14
N LEU A 176 -11.00 18.65 7.79
CA LEU A 176 -10.16 17.60 7.29
C LEU A 176 -10.85 16.23 7.39
N SER A 177 -11.61 15.97 8.45
CA SER A 177 -12.39 14.74 8.55
C SER A 177 -13.51 14.69 7.51
N ALA A 178 -14.21 15.81 7.27
CA ALA A 178 -15.20 15.90 6.20
C ALA A 178 -14.57 15.66 4.82
N LEU A 179 -13.39 16.23 4.56
CA LEU A 179 -12.64 15.98 3.32
C LEU A 179 -12.17 14.52 3.22
N ALA A 180 -11.71 13.94 4.33
CA ALA A 180 -11.28 12.54 4.38
C ALA A 180 -12.44 11.58 4.09
N VAL A 181 -13.62 11.84 4.63
CA VAL A 181 -14.86 11.09 4.31
C VAL A 181 -15.21 11.24 2.84
N ALA A 182 -15.23 12.47 2.32
CA ALA A 182 -15.53 12.72 0.90
C ALA A 182 -14.54 12.01 -0.04
N LEU A 183 -13.25 12.02 0.29
CA LEU A 183 -12.23 11.27 -0.46
C LEU A 183 -12.42 9.75 -0.30
N GLY A 184 -12.71 9.25 0.89
CA GLY A 184 -12.97 7.83 1.13
C GLY A 184 -14.13 7.29 0.29
N LEU A 185 -15.25 8.01 0.26
CA LEU A 185 -16.38 7.73 -0.61
C LEU A 185 -16.00 7.87 -2.08
N GLY A 186 -15.30 8.95 -2.45
CA GLY A 186 -14.87 9.21 -3.83
C GLY A 186 -13.99 8.09 -4.38
N PHE A 187 -13.02 7.60 -3.62
CA PHE A 187 -12.18 6.48 -4.02
C PHE A 187 -12.98 5.19 -4.20
N CYS A 188 -14.01 4.96 -3.39
CA CYS A 188 -14.88 3.80 -3.52
C CYS A 188 -15.63 3.78 -4.86
N PHE A 189 -16.01 4.95 -5.39
CA PHE A 189 -16.68 5.06 -6.70
C PHE A 189 -15.71 5.12 -7.89
N VAL A 190 -14.56 5.75 -7.72
CA VAL A 190 -13.58 5.96 -8.81
C VAL A 190 -12.71 4.73 -9.04
N CYS A 191 -12.30 4.03 -7.98
CA CYS A 191 -11.37 2.91 -8.13
C CYS A 191 -11.94 1.69 -8.88
N PRO A 192 -13.19 1.24 -8.67
CA PRO A 192 -13.72 0.09 -9.42
C PRO A 192 -13.74 0.28 -10.94
N PRO A 193 -14.22 1.41 -11.51
CA PRO A 193 -14.15 1.63 -12.95
C PRO A 193 -12.69 1.76 -13.44
N LEU A 194 -11.80 2.36 -12.64
CA LEU A 194 -10.37 2.42 -12.97
C LEU A 194 -9.74 1.02 -13.03
N GLN A 195 -10.05 0.17 -12.06
CA GLN A 195 -9.58 -1.22 -12.03
C GLN A 195 -10.11 -2.02 -13.24
N ARG A 196 -11.37 -1.82 -13.63
CA ARG A 196 -11.93 -2.44 -14.85
C ARG A 196 -11.23 -1.96 -16.12
N ALA A 197 -10.95 -0.67 -16.21
CA ALA A 197 -10.20 -0.11 -17.36
C ALA A 197 -8.79 -0.69 -17.45
N VAL A 198 -8.11 -0.83 -16.31
CA VAL A 198 -6.78 -1.46 -16.26
C VAL A 198 -6.86 -2.94 -16.60
N SER A 199 -7.87 -3.67 -16.11
CA SER A 199 -8.08 -5.09 -16.47
C SER A 199 -8.35 -5.27 -17.97
N ALA A 200 -9.10 -4.37 -18.60
CA ALA A 200 -9.29 -4.37 -20.03
C ALA A 200 -7.98 -4.12 -20.79
N LEU A 201 -7.17 -3.15 -20.32
CA LEU A 201 -5.85 -2.86 -20.88
C LEU A 201 -4.90 -4.06 -20.76
N THR A 202 -4.87 -4.72 -19.60
CA THR A 202 -4.06 -5.93 -19.40
C THR A 202 -4.51 -7.08 -20.27
N GLY A 203 -5.81 -7.22 -20.54
CA GLY A 203 -6.33 -8.18 -21.52
C GLY A 203 -5.82 -7.91 -22.96
N TRP A 204 -5.77 -6.65 -23.38
CA TRP A 204 -5.19 -6.25 -24.66
C TRP A 204 -3.68 -6.52 -24.74
N ILE A 205 -2.96 -6.24 -23.65
CA ILE A 205 -1.53 -6.52 -23.54
C ILE A 205 -1.28 -8.04 -23.68
N ALA A 206 -2.04 -8.88 -23.01
CA ALA A 206 -1.93 -10.33 -23.09
C ALA A 206 -2.20 -10.85 -24.52
N ALA A 207 -3.15 -10.25 -25.25
CA ALA A 207 -3.47 -10.62 -26.62
C ALA A 207 -2.43 -10.16 -27.65
N SER A 208 -1.56 -9.19 -27.32
CA SER A 208 -0.59 -8.56 -28.23
C SER A 208 0.75 -9.33 -28.37
N GLY A 209 0.89 -10.49 -27.77
CA GLY A 209 2.11 -11.31 -27.86
C GLY A 209 3.37 -10.58 -27.38
N ASN A 210 4.47 -10.66 -28.13
CA ASN A 210 5.76 -10.07 -27.73
C ASN A 210 5.72 -8.54 -27.53
N ALA A 211 4.92 -7.82 -28.30
CA ALA A 211 4.71 -6.38 -28.11
C ALA A 211 3.99 -6.09 -26.78
N GLY A 212 3.09 -6.98 -26.39
CA GLY A 212 2.40 -6.90 -25.09
C GLY A 212 3.36 -7.05 -23.92
N VAL A 213 4.30 -7.99 -23.98
CA VAL A 213 5.32 -8.20 -22.93
C VAL A 213 6.17 -6.94 -22.73
N PHE A 214 6.59 -6.32 -23.84
CA PHE A 214 7.33 -5.04 -23.80
C PHE A 214 6.48 -3.94 -23.14
N LEU A 215 5.24 -3.79 -23.59
CA LEU A 215 4.33 -2.76 -23.06
C LEU A 215 4.03 -2.98 -21.58
N TYR A 216 3.85 -4.23 -21.16
CA TYR A 216 3.70 -4.61 -19.75
C TYR A 216 4.88 -4.12 -18.91
N GLY A 217 6.10 -4.52 -19.27
CA GLY A 217 7.30 -4.14 -18.52
C GLY A 217 7.54 -2.62 -18.50
N PHE A 218 7.23 -1.93 -19.61
CA PHE A 218 7.32 -0.48 -19.69
C PHE A 218 6.32 0.21 -18.74
N LEU A 219 5.05 -0.16 -18.79
CA LEU A 219 4.00 0.42 -17.96
C LEU A 219 4.21 0.10 -16.48
N GLU A 220 4.62 -1.12 -16.14
CA GLU A 220 4.97 -1.49 -14.78
C GLU A 220 6.04 -0.55 -14.21
N ARG A 221 7.13 -0.33 -14.95
CA ARG A 221 8.22 0.56 -14.53
C ARG A 221 7.80 2.02 -14.47
N LEU A 222 7.00 2.47 -15.41
CA LEU A 222 6.47 3.84 -15.43
C LEU A 222 5.57 4.14 -14.22
N LEU A 223 4.81 3.14 -13.75
CA LEU A 223 3.86 3.31 -12.64
C LEU A 223 4.47 3.08 -11.25
N ILE A 224 5.70 2.58 -11.14
CA ILE A 224 6.38 2.42 -9.85
C ILE A 224 6.41 3.73 -9.04
N PRO A 225 6.80 4.90 -9.60
CA PRO A 225 6.87 6.14 -8.83
C PRO A 225 5.52 6.62 -8.28
N THR A 226 4.42 6.24 -8.95
CA THR A 226 3.06 6.59 -8.51
C THR A 226 2.48 5.60 -7.49
N GLY A 227 3.13 4.43 -7.29
CA GLY A 227 2.62 3.34 -6.48
C GLY A 227 1.45 2.57 -7.10
N LEU A 228 1.06 2.91 -8.34
CA LEU A 228 -0.06 2.29 -9.05
C LEU A 228 0.35 1.05 -9.88
N HIS A 229 1.61 0.66 -9.86
CA HIS A 229 2.11 -0.51 -10.60
C HIS A 229 1.37 -1.81 -10.20
N HIS A 230 0.83 -1.89 -8.98
CA HIS A 230 0.00 -3.00 -8.54
C HIS A 230 -1.20 -3.25 -9.45
N LEU A 231 -1.80 -2.21 -9.98
CA LEU A 231 -2.96 -2.33 -10.87
C LEU A 231 -2.62 -3.10 -12.16
N ILE A 232 -1.38 -3.03 -12.63
CA ILE A 232 -0.95 -3.71 -13.85
C ILE A 232 -0.54 -5.15 -13.60
N TYR A 233 0.28 -5.43 -12.58
CA TYR A 233 0.77 -6.79 -12.38
C TYR A 233 -0.24 -7.71 -11.68
N MET A 234 -1.12 -7.19 -10.82
CA MET A 234 -2.10 -7.98 -10.10
C MET A 234 -2.99 -8.86 -11.00
N PRO A 235 -3.54 -8.36 -12.11
CA PRO A 235 -4.30 -9.21 -13.02
C PRO A 235 -3.50 -10.37 -13.59
N PHE A 236 -2.22 -10.19 -13.90
CA PHE A 236 -1.37 -11.28 -14.38
C PHE A 236 -1.03 -12.28 -13.27
N GLN A 237 -0.81 -11.83 -12.05
CA GLN A 237 -0.47 -12.71 -10.95
C GLN A 237 -1.64 -13.54 -10.43
N PHE A 238 -2.85 -12.99 -10.43
CA PHE A 238 -3.99 -13.58 -9.73
C PHE A 238 -5.22 -13.88 -10.60
N SER A 239 -5.19 -13.57 -11.90
CA SER A 239 -6.27 -13.91 -12.84
C SER A 239 -5.80 -14.90 -13.92
N SER A 240 -6.76 -15.40 -14.68
CA SER A 240 -6.50 -16.31 -15.81
C SER A 240 -5.58 -15.74 -16.91
N LEU A 241 -5.34 -14.42 -16.92
CA LEU A 241 -4.41 -13.77 -17.83
C LEU A 241 -2.95 -14.19 -17.61
N GLY A 242 -2.59 -14.57 -16.38
CA GLY A 242 -1.27 -15.09 -16.03
C GLY A 242 -1.11 -16.59 -16.19
N GLY A 243 -2.05 -17.25 -16.84
CA GLY A 243 -2.03 -18.69 -17.06
C GLY A 243 -2.97 -19.44 -16.11
N SER A 244 -3.23 -20.70 -16.43
CA SER A 244 -4.01 -21.62 -15.60
C SER A 244 -3.40 -23.02 -15.67
N LEU A 245 -3.28 -23.66 -14.52
CA LEU A 245 -2.82 -25.05 -14.38
C LEU A 245 -3.93 -25.88 -13.72
N THR A 246 -4.33 -26.94 -14.38
CA THR A 246 -5.33 -27.87 -13.83
C THR A 246 -4.61 -29.12 -13.31
N VAL A 247 -4.73 -29.37 -12.02
CA VAL A 247 -4.16 -30.57 -11.37
C VAL A 247 -5.29 -31.35 -10.73
N GLY A 248 -5.58 -32.51 -11.30
CA GLY A 248 -6.75 -33.32 -10.88
C GLY A 248 -8.06 -32.59 -11.17
N SER A 249 -8.87 -32.32 -10.13
CA SER A 249 -10.14 -31.60 -10.21
C SER A 249 -10.04 -30.11 -9.87
N VAL A 250 -8.86 -29.61 -9.53
CA VAL A 250 -8.65 -28.22 -9.09
C VAL A 250 -7.90 -27.45 -10.16
N THR A 251 -8.46 -26.32 -10.58
CA THR A 251 -7.82 -25.38 -11.51
C THR A 251 -7.21 -24.21 -10.74
N TYR A 252 -5.91 -24.06 -10.84
CA TYR A 252 -5.15 -22.92 -10.28
C TYR A 252 -5.02 -21.86 -11.35
N THR A 253 -5.40 -20.62 -11.04
CA THR A 253 -5.39 -19.50 -11.99
C THR A 253 -4.46 -18.38 -11.52
N GLY A 254 -3.74 -17.79 -12.48
CA GLY A 254 -2.77 -16.72 -12.25
C GLY A 254 -1.34 -17.23 -12.07
N ALA A 255 -0.38 -16.44 -12.54
CA ALA A 255 1.03 -16.81 -12.54
C ALA A 255 1.56 -17.19 -11.15
N TYR A 256 1.07 -16.52 -10.10
CA TYR A 256 1.48 -16.85 -8.72
C TYR A 256 1.00 -18.24 -8.29
N ALA A 257 -0.29 -18.54 -8.48
CA ALA A 257 -0.85 -19.85 -8.08
C ALA A 257 -0.27 -20.99 -8.91
N VAL A 258 -0.07 -20.78 -10.21
CA VAL A 258 0.55 -21.75 -11.11
C VAL A 258 1.98 -22.04 -10.67
N CYS A 259 2.82 -21.02 -10.51
CA CYS A 259 4.21 -21.16 -10.11
C CYS A 259 4.35 -21.85 -8.72
N MET A 260 3.51 -21.49 -7.75
CA MET A 260 3.52 -22.13 -6.43
C MET A 260 3.10 -23.61 -6.49
N THR A 261 2.14 -23.96 -7.35
CA THR A 261 1.69 -25.33 -7.54
C THR A 261 2.77 -26.17 -8.24
N GLU A 262 3.38 -25.66 -9.30
CA GLU A 262 4.51 -26.31 -9.98
C GLU A 262 5.68 -26.53 -9.02
N TYR A 263 6.04 -25.51 -8.24
CA TYR A 263 7.11 -25.62 -7.24
C TYR A 263 6.82 -26.67 -6.16
N THR A 264 5.59 -26.71 -5.62
CA THR A 264 5.21 -27.67 -4.58
C THR A 264 5.12 -29.11 -5.08
N MET A 265 4.81 -29.30 -6.37
CA MET A 265 4.69 -30.59 -7.01
C MET A 265 6.00 -31.08 -7.67
N GLY A 266 7.03 -30.24 -7.67
CA GLY A 266 8.31 -30.56 -8.35
C GLY A 266 8.20 -30.64 -9.88
N LEU A 267 7.20 -29.97 -10.45
CA LEU A 267 7.03 -29.84 -11.90
C LEU A 267 8.02 -28.83 -12.47
N PRO A 268 8.44 -28.98 -13.75
CA PRO A 268 9.25 -27.93 -14.38
C PRO A 268 8.46 -26.63 -14.45
N LEU A 269 9.10 -25.53 -14.08
CA LEU A 269 8.50 -24.21 -14.16
C LEU A 269 8.24 -23.84 -15.63
N SER A 270 7.01 -23.53 -15.97
CA SER A 270 6.57 -23.18 -17.33
C SER A 270 6.78 -21.68 -17.65
#